data_7a395dd167b602a878c7277f3504e05f
#
_entry.id   7a395dd167b602a878c7277f3504e05f
#
_cell.length_a   1.000
_cell.length_b   1.000
_cell.length_c   1.000
_cell.angle_alpha   90.00
_cell.angle_beta   90.00
_cell.angle_gamma   90.00
#
_symmetry.space_group_name_H-M   'P 1'
#
loop_
_entity.id
_entity.type
_entity.pdbx_description
1 polymer ?
#
loop_
_entity_poly.entity_id
_entity_poly.type
_entity_poly.pdbx_seq_one_letter_code
_entity_poly.pdbx_strand_id
1 'polypeptide(L)'
;MSEKKLSNETRAARSIKMGDLDPKFKYEMSLVPGFEKLRLCFQCGTCTADCPIARFSDVYHPRRLMRMTQLGMKDRVLGSEALWLCAACFTCVDHCPQGVDIAGVIRALRNIAVREGIIPPVFRELTDNILKTGYAYRIPELRQKKRAERGLPPLPKANTNDIARLFDVLAVSKVTKKEKQQKDD
;
A
#
# COMPACT_ATOMS: atom_id res chain seq x y z
N MET A 1 11.27 -0.95 26.15
CA MET A 1 11.26 -0.30 24.81
C MET A 1 12.56 -0.66 24.13
N SER A 2 12.58 -1.75 23.36
CA SER A 2 13.76 -2.24 22.65
C SER A 2 13.67 -1.75 21.21
N GLU A 3 14.48 -0.74 20.88
CA GLU A 3 14.75 -0.34 19.51
C GLU A 3 15.46 -1.53 18.80
N LYS A 4 14.72 -2.31 18.04
CA LYS A 4 15.34 -3.16 17.03
C LYS A 4 15.97 -2.23 16.00
N LYS A 5 17.27 -1.96 16.16
CA LYS A 5 18.12 -1.49 15.07
C LYS A 5 17.89 -2.41 13.89
N LEU A 6 17.14 -1.92 12.92
CA LEU A 6 17.08 -2.54 11.60
C LEU A 6 18.50 -2.45 11.05
N SER A 7 19.18 -3.59 10.99
CA SER A 7 20.57 -3.65 10.57
C SER A 7 20.74 -3.02 9.18
N ASN A 8 21.64 -2.07 9.07
CA ASN A 8 22.04 -1.36 7.84
C ASN A 8 22.60 -2.31 6.74
N GLU A 9 22.74 -3.59 7.04
CA GLU A 9 23.29 -4.59 6.12
C GLU A 9 22.33 -5.00 4.99
N THR A 10 21.02 -4.79 5.13
CA THR A 10 20.06 -5.06 4.03
C THR A 10 19.98 -3.93 3.01
N ARG A 11 20.67 -2.83 3.25
CA ARG A 11 20.75 -1.67 2.34
C ARG A 11 21.97 -1.69 1.43
N ALA A 12 22.88 -2.64 1.60
CA ALA A 12 23.99 -2.87 0.69
C ALA A 12 23.41 -3.11 -0.72
N ALA A 13 23.80 -2.28 -1.65
CA ALA A 13 23.36 -2.26 -3.04
C ALA A 13 23.49 -3.66 -3.65
N ARG A 14 22.43 -4.48 -3.56
CA ARG A 14 22.34 -5.65 -4.42
C ARG A 14 22.39 -5.11 -5.84
N SER A 15 23.48 -5.39 -6.53
CA SER A 15 23.62 -5.10 -7.95
C SER A 15 22.37 -5.63 -8.67
N ILE A 16 21.77 -4.78 -9.49
CA ILE A 16 20.60 -5.16 -10.27
C ILE A 16 21.13 -5.93 -11.46
N LYS A 17 20.79 -7.22 -11.53
CA LYS A 17 21.07 -8.01 -12.73
C LYS A 17 20.02 -7.73 -13.78
N MET A 18 20.39 -7.71 -15.04
CA MET A 18 19.45 -7.50 -16.16
C MET A 18 18.31 -8.53 -16.16
N GLY A 19 18.59 -9.77 -15.71
CA GLY A 19 17.58 -10.82 -15.57
C GLY A 19 16.51 -10.57 -14.48
N ASP A 20 16.77 -9.66 -13.54
CA ASP A 20 15.82 -9.30 -12.48
C ASP A 20 14.79 -8.23 -12.96
N LEU A 21 14.92 -7.78 -14.21
CA LEU A 21 14.04 -6.76 -14.79
C LEU A 21 12.99 -7.42 -15.67
N ASP A 22 11.73 -7.10 -15.41
CA ASP A 22 10.62 -7.47 -16.28
C ASP A 22 10.33 -6.35 -17.29
N PRO A 23 10.78 -6.47 -18.55
CA PRO A 23 10.60 -5.43 -19.56
C PRO A 23 9.12 -5.26 -19.95
N LYS A 24 8.26 -6.26 -19.70
CA LYS A 24 6.82 -6.21 -20.01
C LYS A 24 6.05 -5.44 -18.95
N PHE A 25 6.54 -5.40 -17.72
CA PHE A 25 5.83 -4.82 -16.59
C PHE A 25 5.36 -3.37 -16.84
N LYS A 26 6.20 -2.53 -17.42
CA LYS A 26 5.82 -1.14 -17.76
C LYS A 26 4.69 -1.06 -18.79
N TYR A 27 4.60 -2.03 -19.69
CA TYR A 27 3.54 -2.11 -20.70
C TYR A 27 2.25 -2.64 -20.09
N GLU A 28 2.34 -3.69 -19.27
CA GLU A 28 1.20 -4.19 -18.50
C GLU A 28 0.60 -3.07 -17.62
N MET A 29 1.46 -2.29 -17.00
CA MET A 29 1.06 -1.11 -16.24
C MET A 29 0.37 -0.07 -17.13
N SER A 30 0.82 0.14 -18.36
CA SER A 30 0.20 1.11 -19.29
C SER A 30 -1.22 0.72 -19.72
N LEU A 31 -1.61 -0.54 -19.59
CA LEU A 31 -2.97 -1.04 -19.90
C LEU A 31 -3.94 -0.78 -18.74
N VAL A 32 -3.45 -0.44 -17.56
CA VAL A 32 -4.30 -0.09 -16.43
C VAL A 32 -4.77 1.36 -16.60
N PRO A 33 -6.09 1.66 -16.54
CA PRO A 33 -6.60 3.02 -16.66
C PRO A 33 -5.91 4.00 -15.71
N GLY A 34 -5.42 5.11 -16.23
CA GLY A 34 -4.66 6.12 -15.49
C GLY A 34 -3.14 5.95 -15.53
N PHE A 35 -2.62 4.89 -16.16
CA PHE A 35 -1.16 4.61 -16.26
C PHE A 35 -0.55 4.93 -17.61
N GLU A 36 -1.35 5.30 -18.58
CA GLU A 36 -0.91 5.54 -19.96
C GLU A 36 0.24 6.57 -20.00
N LYS A 37 0.20 7.54 -19.08
CA LYS A 37 1.19 8.61 -18.97
C LYS A 37 2.43 8.24 -18.16
N LEU A 38 2.51 7.05 -17.54
CA LEU A 38 3.69 6.65 -16.74
C LEU A 38 5.00 6.75 -17.55
N ARG A 39 4.95 6.40 -18.84
CA ARG A 39 6.10 6.49 -19.75
C ARG A 39 6.59 7.92 -19.99
N LEU A 40 5.74 8.94 -19.77
CA LEU A 40 6.08 10.35 -19.93
C LEU A 40 6.90 10.91 -18.76
N CYS A 41 7.02 10.16 -17.67
CA CYS A 41 7.75 10.59 -16.48
C CYS A 41 9.25 10.70 -16.80
N PHE A 42 9.76 11.92 -16.88
CA PHE A 42 11.18 12.23 -17.13
C PHE A 42 12.01 12.43 -15.84
N GLN A 43 11.46 12.02 -14.69
CA GLN A 43 12.20 11.97 -13.44
C GLN A 43 12.63 13.35 -12.87
N CYS A 44 11.87 14.42 -13.08
CA CYS A 44 12.18 15.78 -12.60
C CYS A 44 12.29 15.90 -11.07
N GLY A 45 11.55 15.06 -10.32
CA GLY A 45 11.63 15.05 -8.86
C GLY A 45 10.57 15.88 -8.15
N THR A 46 9.78 16.71 -8.82
CA THR A 46 8.74 17.56 -8.24
C THR A 46 7.80 16.77 -7.32
N CYS A 47 7.35 15.60 -7.76
CA CYS A 47 6.48 14.72 -6.95
C CYS A 47 7.10 14.26 -5.62
N THR A 48 8.42 14.23 -5.51
CA THR A 48 9.12 13.89 -4.26
C THR A 48 9.36 15.13 -3.41
N ALA A 49 9.73 16.26 -4.04
CA ALA A 49 9.99 17.51 -3.34
C ALA A 49 8.73 18.03 -2.61
N ASP A 50 7.56 17.92 -3.26
CA ASP A 50 6.30 18.42 -2.72
C ASP A 50 5.54 17.39 -1.85
N CYS A 51 6.06 16.17 -1.74
CA CYS A 51 5.37 15.12 -1.01
C CYS A 51 5.46 15.31 0.51
N PRO A 52 4.32 15.44 1.23
CA PRO A 52 4.34 15.60 2.68
C PRO A 52 4.92 14.37 3.39
N ILE A 53 4.77 13.17 2.83
CA ILE A 53 5.33 11.95 3.42
C ILE A 53 6.84 11.86 3.17
N ALA A 54 7.30 12.18 1.96
CA ALA A 54 8.73 12.12 1.63
C ALA A 54 9.56 13.11 2.47
N ARG A 55 8.95 14.18 2.96
CA ARG A 55 9.59 15.17 3.84
C ARG A 55 10.02 14.57 5.18
N PHE A 56 9.30 13.54 5.67
CA PHE A 56 9.52 12.92 6.98
C PHE A 56 9.93 11.44 6.90
N SER A 57 10.15 10.92 5.69
CA SER A 57 10.49 9.51 5.48
C SER A 57 11.67 9.36 4.53
N ASP A 58 12.75 8.78 5.03
CA ASP A 58 13.93 8.44 4.22
C ASP A 58 13.69 7.28 3.26
N VAL A 59 12.61 6.54 3.46
CA VAL A 59 12.27 5.35 2.67
C VAL A 59 11.34 5.69 1.51
N TYR A 60 10.43 6.66 1.71
CA TYR A 60 9.38 6.95 0.75
C TYR A 60 9.75 8.08 -0.21
N HIS A 61 9.90 7.73 -1.49
CA HIS A 61 10.16 8.67 -2.57
C HIS A 61 9.31 8.34 -3.79
N PRO A 62 8.24 9.09 -4.09
CA PRO A 62 7.38 8.85 -5.26
C PRO A 62 8.17 8.70 -6.56
N ARG A 63 9.13 9.59 -6.84
CA ARG A 63 10.00 9.50 -8.02
C ARG A 63 10.71 8.16 -8.14
N ARG A 64 11.21 7.61 -7.01
CA ARG A 64 11.90 6.32 -6.98
C ARG A 64 10.96 5.17 -7.35
N LEU A 65 9.73 5.18 -6.83
CA LEU A 65 8.71 4.19 -7.19
C LEU A 65 8.39 4.25 -8.69
N MET A 66 8.20 5.45 -9.24
CA MET A 66 7.99 5.64 -10.69
C MET A 66 9.17 5.09 -11.50
N ARG A 67 10.40 5.36 -11.09
CA ARG A 67 11.58 4.86 -11.79
C ARG A 67 11.71 3.35 -11.76
N MET A 68 11.49 2.74 -10.59
CA MET A 68 11.50 1.27 -10.48
C MET A 68 10.45 0.62 -11.39
N THR A 69 9.25 1.21 -11.47
CA THR A 69 8.18 0.73 -12.36
C THR A 69 8.57 0.86 -13.83
N GLN A 70 9.12 2.00 -14.24
CA GLN A 70 9.58 2.22 -15.63
C GLN A 70 10.71 1.26 -16.03
N LEU A 71 11.57 0.89 -15.10
CA LEU A 71 12.68 -0.05 -15.33
C LEU A 71 12.26 -1.52 -15.26
N GLY A 72 11.00 -1.81 -14.97
CA GLY A 72 10.53 -3.19 -14.84
C GLY A 72 11.01 -3.91 -13.58
N MET A 73 11.34 -3.18 -12.52
CA MET A 73 11.77 -3.75 -11.23
C MET A 73 10.56 -4.25 -10.42
N LYS A 74 9.78 -5.18 -10.98
CA LYS A 74 8.49 -5.62 -10.45
C LYS A 74 8.61 -6.05 -8.99
N ASP A 75 9.44 -7.04 -8.68
CA ASP A 75 9.55 -7.61 -7.34
C ASP A 75 10.01 -6.57 -6.31
N ARG A 76 10.91 -5.68 -6.71
CA ARG A 76 11.40 -4.60 -5.84
C ARG A 76 10.33 -3.56 -5.54
N VAL A 77 9.53 -3.16 -6.52
CA VAL A 77 8.50 -2.15 -6.29
C VAL A 77 7.33 -2.71 -5.51
N LEU A 78 6.89 -3.94 -5.82
CA LEU A 78 5.76 -4.58 -5.13
C LEU A 78 6.11 -4.97 -3.69
N GLY A 79 7.33 -5.47 -3.45
CA GLY A 79 7.83 -5.81 -2.12
C GLY A 79 8.32 -4.63 -1.29
N SER A 80 8.25 -3.39 -1.82
CA SER A 80 8.75 -2.22 -1.12
C SER A 80 7.76 -1.73 -0.05
N GLU A 81 8.23 -1.58 1.19
CA GLU A 81 7.48 -0.90 2.25
C GLU A 81 7.06 0.51 1.83
N ALA A 82 7.91 1.22 1.09
CA ALA A 82 7.62 2.55 0.56
C ALA A 82 6.29 2.63 -0.19
N LEU A 83 5.90 1.55 -0.89
CA LEU A 83 4.65 1.50 -1.63
C LEU A 83 3.44 1.79 -0.75
N TRP A 84 3.49 1.37 0.53
CA TRP A 84 2.37 1.45 1.46
C TRP A 84 2.31 2.76 2.26
N LEU A 85 3.37 3.58 2.21
CA LEU A 85 3.43 4.85 2.94
C LEU A 85 2.68 6.00 2.26
N CYS A 86 2.28 5.85 0.99
CA CYS A 86 1.54 6.90 0.27
C CYS A 86 0.20 7.20 0.96
N ALA A 87 0.00 8.47 1.34
CA ALA A 87 -1.24 8.97 1.95
C ALA A 87 -2.34 9.32 0.93
N ALA A 88 -2.11 9.12 -0.37
CA ALA A 88 -3.04 9.44 -1.45
C ALA A 88 -3.58 10.89 -1.39
N CYS A 89 -2.73 11.85 -1.06
CA CYS A 89 -3.08 13.27 -0.97
C CYS A 89 -3.14 13.99 -2.33
N PHE A 90 -2.72 13.35 -3.40
CA PHE A 90 -2.72 13.81 -4.80
C PHE A 90 -1.84 15.02 -5.12
N THR A 91 -1.16 15.65 -4.17
CA THR A 91 -0.22 16.78 -4.41
C THR A 91 0.77 16.50 -5.54
N CYS A 92 1.30 15.27 -5.60
CA CYS A 92 2.22 14.85 -6.65
C CYS A 92 1.59 14.77 -8.05
N VAL A 93 0.27 14.62 -8.13
CA VAL A 93 -0.50 14.60 -9.39
C VAL A 93 -0.68 16.02 -9.90
N ASP A 94 -1.12 16.92 -9.02
CA ASP A 94 -1.39 18.32 -9.35
C ASP A 94 -0.13 19.06 -9.82
N HIS A 95 1.03 18.72 -9.22
CA HIS A 95 2.30 19.36 -9.54
C HIS A 95 3.12 18.64 -10.63
N CYS A 96 2.60 17.56 -11.22
CA CYS A 96 3.33 16.84 -12.26
C CYS A 96 3.32 17.58 -13.59
N PRO A 97 4.48 18.05 -14.12
CA PRO A 97 4.53 18.81 -15.38
C PRO A 97 4.11 17.97 -16.60
N GLN A 98 4.14 16.64 -16.49
CA GLN A 98 3.70 15.71 -17.54
C GLN A 98 2.27 15.18 -17.33
N GLY A 99 1.59 15.63 -16.27
CA GLY A 99 0.24 15.16 -15.92
C GLY A 99 0.18 13.65 -15.65
N VAL A 100 1.26 13.07 -15.08
CA VAL A 100 1.26 11.66 -14.65
C VAL A 100 0.47 11.53 -13.35
N ASP A 101 -0.49 10.63 -13.31
CA ASP A 101 -1.20 10.28 -12.06
C ASP A 101 -0.35 9.36 -11.19
N ILE A 102 0.61 9.96 -10.47
CA ILE A 102 1.55 9.23 -9.60
C ILE A 102 0.80 8.51 -8.47
N ALA A 103 -0.22 9.15 -7.89
CA ALA A 103 -1.01 8.55 -6.81
C ALA A 103 -1.84 7.35 -7.32
N GLY A 104 -2.42 7.46 -8.51
CA GLY A 104 -3.09 6.35 -9.20
C GLY A 104 -2.14 5.21 -9.49
N VAL A 105 -0.94 5.50 -10.03
CA VAL A 105 0.12 4.49 -10.24
C VAL A 105 0.42 3.73 -8.94
N ILE A 106 0.67 4.43 -7.83
CA ILE A 106 0.96 3.80 -6.55
C ILE A 106 -0.22 2.94 -6.08
N ARG A 107 -1.46 3.41 -6.23
CA ARG A 107 -2.67 2.65 -5.87
C ARG A 107 -2.79 1.34 -6.66
N ALA A 108 -2.52 1.37 -7.95
CA ALA A 108 -2.60 0.16 -8.75
C ALA A 108 -1.43 -0.80 -8.50
N LEU A 109 -0.23 -0.30 -8.22
CA LEU A 109 0.87 -1.13 -7.73
C LEU A 109 0.48 -1.87 -6.44
N ARG A 110 -0.20 -1.18 -5.50
CA ARG A 110 -0.76 -1.83 -4.30
C ARG A 110 -1.78 -2.91 -4.66
N ASN A 111 -2.67 -2.66 -5.62
CA ASN A 111 -3.64 -3.65 -6.05
C ASN A 111 -2.96 -4.89 -6.66
N ILE A 112 -1.88 -4.71 -7.43
CA ILE A 112 -1.09 -5.81 -7.95
C ILE A 112 -0.40 -6.57 -6.80
N ALA A 113 0.24 -5.86 -5.87
CA ALA A 113 0.89 -6.46 -4.70
C ALA A 113 -0.10 -7.31 -3.90
N VAL A 114 -1.32 -6.80 -3.65
CA VAL A 114 -2.39 -7.54 -2.98
C VAL A 114 -2.76 -8.82 -3.73
N ARG A 115 -2.89 -8.77 -5.06
CA ARG A 115 -3.19 -9.97 -5.88
C ARG A 115 -2.08 -11.03 -5.81
N GLU A 116 -0.85 -10.60 -5.65
CA GLU A 116 0.33 -11.47 -5.48
C GLU A 116 0.54 -11.93 -4.03
N GLY A 117 -0.33 -11.49 -3.10
CA GLY A 117 -0.26 -11.86 -1.69
C GLY A 117 0.70 -11.00 -0.86
N ILE A 118 1.32 -9.98 -1.47
CA ILE A 118 2.25 -9.06 -0.82
C ILE A 118 1.44 -7.99 -0.09
N ILE A 119 1.07 -8.27 1.16
CA ILE A 119 0.23 -7.38 1.99
C ILE A 119 0.91 -7.18 3.34
N PRO A 120 1.14 -5.93 3.78
CA PRO A 120 1.64 -5.67 5.13
C PRO A 120 0.69 -6.22 6.21
N PRO A 121 1.24 -6.78 7.31
CA PRO A 121 0.43 -7.39 8.38
C PRO A 121 -0.65 -6.47 8.95
N VAL A 122 -0.37 -5.16 9.04
CA VAL A 122 -1.32 -4.14 9.52
C VAL A 122 -2.61 -4.12 8.72
N PHE A 123 -2.54 -4.24 7.39
CA PHE A 123 -3.74 -4.25 6.53
C PHE A 123 -4.53 -5.55 6.66
N ARG A 124 -3.87 -6.66 6.97
CA ARG A 124 -4.54 -7.94 7.27
C ARG A 124 -5.29 -7.85 8.59
N GLU A 125 -4.64 -7.34 9.63
CA GLU A 125 -5.27 -7.12 10.94
C GLU A 125 -6.49 -6.19 10.82
N LEU A 126 -6.37 -5.11 10.05
CA LEU A 126 -7.47 -4.20 9.76
C LEU A 126 -8.65 -4.93 9.09
N THR A 127 -8.36 -5.76 8.09
CA THR A 127 -9.36 -6.58 7.39
C THR A 127 -10.06 -7.54 8.35
N ASP A 128 -9.30 -8.24 9.19
CA ASP A 128 -9.82 -9.16 10.19
C ASP A 128 -10.70 -8.44 11.23
N ASN A 129 -10.32 -7.25 11.66
CA ASN A 129 -11.11 -6.43 12.57
C ASN A 129 -12.45 -6.02 11.94
N ILE A 130 -12.43 -5.58 10.67
CA ILE A 130 -13.65 -5.22 9.95
C ILE A 130 -14.60 -6.44 9.85
N LEU A 131 -14.08 -7.62 9.50
CA LEU A 131 -14.87 -8.83 9.38
C LEU A 131 -15.51 -9.26 10.73
N LYS A 132 -14.78 -9.10 11.83
CA LYS A 132 -15.23 -9.53 13.16
C LYS A 132 -16.15 -8.53 13.84
N THR A 133 -15.91 -7.24 13.64
CA THR A 133 -16.55 -6.18 14.45
C THR A 133 -17.27 -5.12 13.63
N GLY A 134 -17.04 -5.05 12.33
CA GLY A 134 -17.49 -3.97 11.45
C GLY A 134 -16.69 -2.68 11.58
N TYR A 135 -15.63 -2.66 12.41
CA TYR A 135 -14.79 -1.51 12.64
C TYR A 135 -13.35 -1.77 12.18
N ALA A 136 -12.74 -0.78 11.57
CA ALA A 136 -11.35 -0.86 11.11
C ALA A 136 -10.35 -1.01 12.28
N TYR A 137 -10.70 -0.48 13.45
CA TYR A 137 -9.86 -0.52 14.64
C TYR A 137 -10.61 -1.11 15.81
N ARG A 138 -9.90 -1.89 16.63
CA ARG A 138 -10.43 -2.37 17.89
C ARG A 138 -10.61 -1.18 18.85
N ILE A 139 -11.84 -0.96 19.30
CA ILE A 139 -12.18 0.11 20.23
C ILE A 139 -12.02 -0.41 21.66
N PRO A 140 -11.05 0.11 22.45
CA PRO A 140 -10.83 -0.33 23.82
C PRO A 140 -12.06 -0.07 24.71
N GLU A 141 -12.31 -0.97 25.64
CA GLU A 141 -13.45 -0.85 26.59
C GLU A 141 -13.41 0.46 27.39
N LEU A 142 -12.22 0.92 27.77
CA LEU A 142 -12.05 2.21 28.46
C LEU A 142 -12.62 3.38 27.65
N ARG A 143 -12.47 3.34 26.30
CA ARG A 143 -13.04 4.36 25.43
C ARG A 143 -14.56 4.29 25.38
N GLN A 144 -15.13 3.07 25.43
CA GLN A 144 -16.57 2.88 25.47
C GLN A 144 -17.16 3.35 26.80
N LYS A 145 -16.50 3.07 27.94
CA LYS A 145 -16.89 3.59 29.26
C LYS A 145 -16.88 5.10 29.30
N LYS A 146 -15.78 5.74 28.85
CA LYS A 146 -15.70 7.21 28.77
C LYS A 146 -16.76 7.83 27.85
N ARG A 147 -17.18 7.10 26.82
CA ARG A 147 -18.28 7.51 25.94
C ARG A 147 -19.61 7.54 26.71
N ALA A 148 -19.90 6.48 27.47
CA ALA A 148 -21.10 6.36 28.28
C ALA A 148 -21.13 7.43 29.41
N GLU A 149 -20.03 7.66 30.11
CA GLU A 149 -19.88 8.70 31.12
C GLU A 149 -20.20 10.10 30.59
N ARG A 150 -20.00 10.33 29.28
CA ARG A 150 -20.30 11.61 28.61
C ARG A 150 -21.72 11.67 28.04
N GLY A 151 -22.57 10.70 28.34
CA GLY A 151 -23.95 10.63 27.84
C GLY A 151 -24.06 10.39 26.33
N LEU A 152 -22.97 9.93 25.67
CA LEU A 152 -22.99 9.65 24.23
C LEU A 152 -23.65 8.29 23.95
N PRO A 153 -24.40 8.16 22.85
CA PRO A 153 -25.07 6.89 22.52
C PRO A 153 -24.05 5.76 22.33
N PRO A 154 -24.44 4.50 22.58
CA PRO A 154 -23.57 3.36 22.32
C PRO A 154 -23.15 3.30 20.86
N LEU A 155 -22.03 2.65 20.58
CA LEU A 155 -21.57 2.44 19.20
C LEU A 155 -22.58 1.57 18.45
N PRO A 156 -22.92 1.91 17.19
CA PRO A 156 -23.81 1.09 16.39
C PRO A 156 -23.21 -0.30 16.17
N LYS A 157 -24.03 -1.32 16.22
CA LYS A 157 -23.63 -2.69 15.88
C LYS A 157 -23.63 -2.82 14.35
N ALA A 158 -22.50 -3.16 13.77
CA ALA A 158 -22.42 -3.43 12.33
C ALA A 158 -23.02 -4.80 11.99
N ASN A 159 -23.64 -4.90 10.81
CA ASN A 159 -24.05 -6.19 10.27
C ASN A 159 -22.84 -6.90 9.65
N THR A 160 -22.17 -7.73 10.43
CA THR A 160 -20.99 -8.47 9.99
C THR A 160 -21.28 -9.50 8.89
N ASN A 161 -22.53 -9.96 8.76
CA ASN A 161 -22.92 -10.89 7.71
C ASN A 161 -22.90 -10.23 6.32
N ASP A 162 -23.39 -9.00 6.22
CA ASP A 162 -23.35 -8.26 4.95
C ASP A 162 -21.91 -7.88 4.57
N ILE A 163 -21.10 -7.55 5.57
CA ILE A 163 -19.66 -7.31 5.37
C ILE A 163 -18.99 -8.59 4.84
N ALA A 164 -19.24 -9.75 5.44
CA ALA A 164 -18.68 -11.02 5.00
C ALA A 164 -19.07 -11.35 3.56
N ARG A 165 -20.35 -11.19 3.20
CA ARG A 165 -20.84 -11.37 1.82
C ARG A 165 -20.11 -10.44 0.83
N LEU A 166 -19.94 -9.17 1.21
CA LEU A 166 -19.23 -8.19 0.37
C LEU A 166 -17.77 -8.63 0.14
N PHE A 167 -17.09 -9.08 1.18
CA PHE A 167 -15.71 -9.56 1.11
C PHE A 167 -15.58 -10.82 0.24
N ASP A 168 -16.57 -11.69 0.26
CA ASP A 168 -16.58 -12.89 -0.58
C ASP A 168 -16.80 -12.53 -2.06
N VAL A 169 -17.74 -11.63 -2.35
CA VAL A 169 -17.98 -11.12 -3.72
C VAL A 169 -16.74 -10.43 -4.27
N LEU A 170 -16.05 -9.64 -3.46
CA LEU A 170 -14.81 -8.94 -3.84
C LEU A 170 -13.57 -9.85 -3.79
N ALA A 171 -13.71 -11.12 -3.44
CA ALA A 171 -12.64 -12.10 -3.27
C ALA A 171 -11.52 -11.64 -2.30
N VAL A 172 -11.79 -10.69 -1.40
CA VAL A 172 -10.83 -10.19 -0.41
C VAL A 172 -10.45 -11.30 0.57
N SER A 173 -11.39 -12.16 0.96
CA SER A 173 -11.16 -13.31 1.82
C SER A 173 -10.14 -14.31 1.25
N LYS A 174 -10.08 -14.46 -0.08
CA LYS A 174 -9.09 -15.34 -0.74
C LYS A 174 -7.68 -14.75 -0.68
N VAL A 175 -7.58 -13.44 -0.76
CA VAL A 175 -6.29 -12.72 -0.76
C VAL A 175 -5.66 -12.73 0.62
N THR A 176 -6.46 -12.55 1.67
CA THR A 176 -5.98 -12.52 3.06
C THR A 176 -5.59 -13.90 3.61
N LYS A 177 -6.14 -15.00 3.04
CA LYS A 177 -5.86 -16.38 3.47
C LYS A 177 -4.62 -17.01 2.85
N LYS A 178 -4.08 -16.48 1.76
CA LYS A 178 -2.97 -17.10 0.99
C LYS A 178 -1.67 -17.35 1.77
N GLU A 179 -1.41 -16.70 2.89
CA GLU A 179 -0.16 -16.89 3.64
C GLU A 179 -0.21 -17.93 4.76
N LYS A 180 -1.37 -18.46 5.14
CA LYS A 180 -1.40 -19.55 6.13
C LYS A 180 -0.78 -20.85 5.61
N GLN A 181 -0.72 -21.00 4.28
CA GLN A 181 -0.13 -22.19 3.64
C GLN A 181 1.38 -22.13 3.39
N GLN A 182 2.01 -20.94 3.49
CA GLN A 182 3.45 -20.79 3.27
C GLN A 182 4.29 -20.83 4.56
N LYS A 183 3.68 -21.00 5.73
CA LYS A 183 4.39 -21.11 7.01
C LYS A 183 4.44 -22.54 7.57
N ASP A 184 3.80 -23.49 6.93
CA ASP A 184 3.71 -24.89 7.36
C ASP A 184 4.47 -25.85 6.42
N ASP A 185 5.24 -25.34 5.44
CA ASP A 185 6.25 -26.04 4.63
C ASP A 185 7.65 -25.45 4.94
#